data_b9021812ad79f20d2c782f5be2ff8f98
#
_entry.id   b9021812ad79f20d2c782f5be2ff8f98
#
_cell.length_a   1.000
_cell.length_b   1.000
_cell.length_c   1.000
_cell.angle_alpha   90.00
_cell.angle_beta   90.00
_cell.angle_gamma   90.00
#
_symmetry.space_group_name_H-M   'P 1'
#
loop_
_entity.id
_entity.type
_entity.pdbx_description
1 polymer ?
#
loop_
_entity_poly.entity_id
_entity_poly.type
_entity_poly.pdbx_seq_one_letter_code
_entity_poly.pdbx_strand_id
1 'polypeptide(L)'
;PRNGAPGVTATSYFSDYQNVRFVVLDGTSALDLGTLQAQTEWLEQTLKSSKAQWNIVVMHQPVYTCARPEDTEPLKAAWQPLLERYKVDLVLQGHDHCYSRLTHAEGRQATRAAQQARQAIGPVYMVSVTGSKMYGLNDRARHQPDRTAEDTQLYQTIAVEQNRLQVRTYSADDQLYDAFDITRDAKGRKFLQEPKLALANERYCKASAGPDGLPCTARGK
;
A
#
# COMPACT_ATOMS: atom_id res chain seq x y z
N PRO A 1 11.40 1.66 19.62
CA PRO A 1 11.02 3.02 20.04
C PRO A 1 10.05 2.98 21.23
N ARG A 2 10.07 4.04 22.08
CA ARG A 2 9.15 4.14 23.24
C ARG A 2 8.07 5.22 23.00
N ASN A 3 7.74 5.48 21.76
CA ASN A 3 6.83 6.56 21.35
C ASN A 3 5.53 6.01 20.71
N GLY A 4 5.24 4.74 20.94
CA GLY A 4 4.09 4.04 20.36
C GLY A 4 2.78 4.31 21.08
N ALA A 5 1.72 3.74 20.51
CA ALA A 5 0.37 3.84 21.07
C ALA A 5 0.29 3.18 22.47
N PRO A 6 -0.48 3.74 23.42
CA PRO A 6 -0.69 3.12 24.71
C PRO A 6 -1.17 1.67 24.60
N GLY A 7 -0.57 0.78 25.40
CA GLY A 7 -0.89 -0.65 25.41
C GLY A 7 -0.18 -1.48 24.33
N VAL A 8 0.38 -0.87 23.28
CA VAL A 8 1.02 -1.56 22.15
C VAL A 8 2.34 -0.88 21.70
N THR A 9 3.05 -0.29 22.64
CA THR A 9 4.27 0.51 22.33
C THR A 9 5.41 -0.28 21.72
N ALA A 10 5.41 -1.61 21.79
CA ALA A 10 6.42 -2.46 21.20
C ALA A 10 6.14 -2.77 19.71
N THR A 11 4.88 -2.73 19.29
CA THR A 11 4.43 -3.15 17.95
C THR A 11 3.82 -1.99 17.16
N SER A 12 3.43 -0.89 17.83
CA SER A 12 2.93 0.33 17.20
C SER A 12 3.82 1.50 17.63
N TYR A 13 4.52 2.13 16.68
CA TYR A 13 5.50 3.20 16.92
C TYR A 13 5.77 4.02 15.66
N PHE A 14 6.50 5.13 15.79
CA PHE A 14 7.06 5.83 14.64
C PHE A 14 8.58 6.00 14.75
N SER A 15 9.21 6.20 13.60
CA SER A 15 10.63 6.53 13.48
C SER A 15 10.80 7.58 12.39
N ASP A 16 11.61 8.61 12.68
CA ASP A 16 11.98 9.63 11.71
C ASP A 16 13.39 9.38 11.21
N TYR A 17 13.55 9.36 9.88
CA TYR A 17 14.84 9.23 9.24
C TYR A 17 14.87 10.06 7.93
N GLN A 18 15.81 10.96 7.80
CA GLN A 18 16.06 11.77 6.61
C GLN A 18 14.80 12.36 5.95
N ASN A 19 14.01 13.11 6.68
CA ASN A 19 12.73 13.68 6.19
C ASN A 19 11.62 12.68 5.89
N VAL A 20 11.75 11.42 6.29
CA VAL A 20 10.70 10.41 6.23
C VAL A 20 10.26 10.07 7.65
N ARG A 21 8.96 10.10 7.89
CA ARG A 21 8.33 9.47 9.06
C ARG A 21 7.76 8.13 8.67
N PHE A 22 8.28 7.07 9.28
CA PHE A 22 7.69 5.75 9.23
C PHE A 22 6.77 5.57 10.45
N VAL A 23 5.51 5.26 10.21
CA VAL A 23 4.51 4.98 11.26
C VAL A 23 4.13 3.52 11.14
N VAL A 24 4.37 2.75 12.19
CA VAL A 24 4.02 1.32 12.26
C VAL A 24 2.75 1.17 13.10
N LEU A 25 1.76 0.48 12.54
CA LEU A 25 0.49 0.17 13.19
C LEU A 25 0.36 -1.34 13.39
N ASP A 26 -0.14 -1.74 14.55
CA ASP A 26 -0.44 -3.12 14.89
C ASP A 26 -1.91 -3.44 14.60
N GLY A 27 -2.18 -3.81 13.34
CA GLY A 27 -3.53 -4.16 12.92
C GLY A 27 -4.10 -5.39 13.61
N THR A 28 -3.25 -6.35 14.01
CA THR A 28 -3.69 -7.55 14.74
C THR A 28 -4.22 -7.16 16.12
N SER A 29 -3.46 -6.40 16.90
CA SER A 29 -3.94 -5.91 18.20
C SER A 29 -5.16 -5.01 18.08
N ALA A 30 -5.25 -4.22 17.01
CA ALA A 30 -6.40 -3.36 16.75
C ALA A 30 -7.69 -4.17 16.54
N LEU A 31 -7.60 -5.28 15.79
CA LEU A 31 -8.76 -6.12 15.48
C LEU A 31 -9.12 -7.08 16.62
N ASP A 32 -8.12 -7.69 17.25
CA ASP A 32 -8.33 -8.85 18.13
C ASP A 32 -8.17 -8.52 19.63
N LEU A 33 -7.47 -7.43 19.97
CA LEU A 33 -7.12 -7.10 21.36
C LEU A 33 -7.69 -5.75 21.84
N GLY A 34 -8.62 -5.16 21.09
CA GLY A 34 -9.33 -3.94 21.49
C GLY A 34 -8.49 -2.66 21.50
N THR A 35 -7.36 -2.62 20.82
CA THR A 35 -6.46 -1.46 20.82
C THR A 35 -6.73 -0.46 19.70
N LEU A 36 -7.77 -0.67 18.88
CA LEU A 36 -8.09 0.15 17.72
C LEU A 36 -8.23 1.64 18.07
N GLN A 37 -9.00 1.95 19.12
CA GLN A 37 -9.22 3.34 19.52
C GLN A 37 -7.91 4.01 19.97
N ALA A 38 -7.14 3.36 20.85
CA ALA A 38 -5.88 3.91 21.35
C ALA A 38 -4.86 4.14 20.22
N GLN A 39 -4.77 3.20 19.26
CA GLN A 39 -3.93 3.36 18.09
C GLN A 39 -4.44 4.47 17.15
N THR A 40 -5.74 4.64 17.00
CA THR A 40 -6.34 5.68 16.15
C THR A 40 -6.05 7.08 16.70
N GLU A 41 -6.24 7.31 18.00
CA GLU A 41 -5.94 8.57 18.66
C GLU A 41 -4.44 8.89 18.59
N TRP A 42 -3.60 7.90 18.84
CA TRP A 42 -2.16 8.03 18.72
C TRP A 42 -1.70 8.31 17.27
N LEU A 43 -2.29 7.63 16.27
CA LEU A 43 -2.01 7.84 14.85
C LEU A 43 -2.32 9.30 14.46
N GLU A 44 -3.46 9.82 14.88
CA GLU A 44 -3.84 11.20 14.59
C GLU A 44 -2.81 12.19 15.14
N GLN A 45 -2.42 12.03 16.41
CA GLN A 45 -1.41 12.88 17.04
C GLN A 45 -0.04 12.75 16.35
N THR A 46 0.34 11.53 16.00
CA THR A 46 1.62 11.23 15.33
C THR A 46 1.68 11.89 13.95
N LEU A 47 0.62 11.76 13.14
CA LEU A 47 0.57 12.38 11.82
C LEU A 47 0.47 13.91 11.90
N LYS A 48 -0.34 14.45 12.83
CA LYS A 48 -0.48 15.89 13.07
C LYS A 48 0.83 16.55 13.48
N SER A 49 1.65 15.87 14.27
CA SER A 49 2.94 16.40 14.74
C SER A 49 4.08 16.20 13.74
N SER A 50 3.86 15.49 12.64
CA SER A 50 4.91 15.20 11.67
C SER A 50 5.45 16.48 11.03
N LYS A 51 6.77 16.61 11.01
CA LYS A 51 7.51 17.61 10.25
C LYS A 51 8.23 16.99 9.05
N ALA A 52 8.12 15.67 8.91
CA ALA A 52 8.71 14.96 7.80
C ALA A 52 8.06 15.36 6.47
N GLN A 53 8.84 15.37 5.42
CA GLN A 53 8.33 15.63 4.07
C GLN A 53 7.51 14.46 3.55
N TRP A 54 7.88 13.24 3.93
CA TRP A 54 7.24 12.00 3.54
C TRP A 54 6.73 11.25 4.76
N ASN A 55 5.47 10.84 4.72
CA ASN A 55 4.87 9.99 5.75
C ASN A 55 4.52 8.63 5.12
N ILE A 56 5.17 7.58 5.59
CA ILE A 56 4.94 6.21 5.14
C ILE A 56 4.34 5.43 6.31
N VAL A 57 3.17 4.85 6.11
CA VAL A 57 2.52 4.00 7.11
C VAL A 57 2.74 2.55 6.75
N VAL A 58 3.05 1.73 7.75
CA VAL A 58 3.28 0.30 7.61
C VAL A 58 2.36 -0.46 8.56
N MET A 59 1.62 -1.42 8.05
CA MET A 59 0.77 -2.30 8.85
C MET A 59 0.65 -3.68 8.20
N HIS A 60 0.28 -4.71 8.97
CA HIS A 60 0.12 -6.04 8.42
C HIS A 60 -1.21 -6.20 7.66
N GLN A 61 -2.34 -5.99 8.33
CA GLN A 61 -3.66 -6.14 7.70
C GLN A 61 -3.96 -4.96 6.77
N PRO A 62 -4.44 -5.22 5.54
CA PRO A 62 -4.71 -4.16 4.59
C PRO A 62 -6.05 -3.46 4.85
N VAL A 63 -6.08 -2.17 4.58
CA VAL A 63 -7.33 -1.37 4.51
C VAL A 63 -8.16 -1.85 3.32
N TYR A 64 -7.53 -1.97 2.15
CA TYR A 64 -8.14 -2.51 0.94
C TYR A 64 -7.54 -3.88 0.63
N THR A 65 -8.38 -4.90 0.63
CA THR A 65 -7.96 -6.29 0.44
C THR A 65 -7.85 -6.66 -1.04
N CYS A 66 -6.92 -7.54 -1.38
CA CYS A 66 -6.80 -8.07 -2.74
C CYS A 66 -7.18 -9.56 -2.85
N ALA A 67 -7.23 -10.29 -1.74
CA ALA A 67 -7.61 -11.72 -1.74
C ALA A 67 -8.93 -11.98 -1.03
N ARG A 68 -9.17 -11.37 0.12
CA ARG A 68 -10.41 -11.54 0.87
C ARG A 68 -11.59 -10.84 0.19
N PRO A 69 -12.83 -11.37 0.31
CA PRO A 69 -14.01 -10.80 -0.36
C PRO A 69 -14.29 -9.34 0.08
N GLU A 70 -14.06 -9.03 1.34
CA GLU A 70 -14.37 -7.74 1.94
C GLU A 70 -13.12 -7.04 2.46
N ASP A 71 -13.11 -5.71 2.45
CA ASP A 71 -12.07 -4.88 3.05
C ASP A 71 -12.04 -5.08 4.57
N THR A 72 -10.95 -4.68 5.21
CA THR A 72 -10.87 -4.72 6.67
C THR A 72 -11.60 -3.50 7.24
N GLU A 73 -12.94 -3.57 7.26
CA GLU A 73 -13.82 -2.45 7.57
C GLU A 73 -13.48 -1.71 8.88
N PRO A 74 -13.14 -2.37 10.01
CA PRO A 74 -12.76 -1.64 11.21
C PRO A 74 -11.53 -0.75 11.02
N LEU A 75 -10.49 -1.24 10.32
CA LEU A 75 -9.28 -0.47 10.03
C LEU A 75 -9.56 0.62 8.99
N LYS A 76 -10.37 0.30 7.99
CA LYS A 76 -10.77 1.24 6.95
C LYS A 76 -11.55 2.41 7.55
N ALA A 77 -12.56 2.14 8.35
CA ALA A 77 -13.38 3.18 9.00
C ALA A 77 -12.57 4.07 9.95
N ALA A 78 -11.63 3.48 10.72
CA ALA A 78 -10.86 4.21 11.72
C ALA A 78 -9.64 4.95 11.14
N TRP A 79 -8.89 4.33 10.25
CA TRP A 79 -7.57 4.83 9.84
C TRP A 79 -7.56 5.52 8.48
N GLN A 80 -8.34 5.05 7.49
CA GLN A 80 -8.36 5.69 6.17
C GLN A 80 -8.63 7.19 6.22
N PRO A 81 -9.64 7.70 6.98
CA PRO A 81 -9.92 9.14 7.04
C PRO A 81 -8.74 9.96 7.59
N LEU A 82 -7.96 9.39 8.52
CA LEU A 82 -6.76 10.02 9.06
C LEU A 82 -5.62 10.03 8.03
N LEU A 83 -5.40 8.90 7.35
CA LEU A 83 -4.38 8.78 6.31
C LEU A 83 -4.62 9.80 5.19
N GLU A 84 -5.86 10.00 4.79
CA GLU A 84 -6.26 10.98 3.78
C GLU A 84 -6.13 12.42 4.30
N ARG A 85 -6.68 12.72 5.49
CA ARG A 85 -6.64 14.05 6.11
C ARG A 85 -5.22 14.57 6.28
N TYR A 86 -4.33 13.72 6.76
CA TYR A 86 -2.93 14.06 7.00
C TYR A 86 -2.02 13.79 5.80
N LYS A 87 -2.63 13.45 4.65
CA LYS A 87 -1.94 13.31 3.36
C LYS A 87 -0.76 12.35 3.44
N VAL A 88 -0.95 11.20 4.08
CA VAL A 88 0.04 10.12 4.05
C VAL A 88 0.42 9.82 2.60
N ASP A 89 1.68 9.53 2.32
CA ASP A 89 2.16 9.35 0.96
C ASP A 89 1.99 7.91 0.49
N LEU A 90 2.38 6.96 1.33
CA LEU A 90 2.40 5.55 0.99
C LEU A 90 1.95 4.71 2.19
N VAL A 91 1.11 3.72 1.94
CA VAL A 91 0.66 2.75 2.94
C VAL A 91 1.10 1.37 2.50
N LEU A 92 2.05 0.78 3.22
CA LEU A 92 2.61 -0.55 2.95
C LEU A 92 1.89 -1.58 3.81
N GLN A 93 1.36 -2.60 3.17
CA GLN A 93 0.47 -3.59 3.77
C GLN A 93 0.84 -5.01 3.31
N GLY A 94 0.40 -6.00 4.06
CA GLY A 94 0.62 -7.41 3.79
C GLY A 94 -0.65 -8.23 3.97
N HIS A 95 -0.55 -9.38 4.67
CA HIS A 95 -1.63 -10.29 5.03
C HIS A 95 -2.28 -11.02 3.85
N ASP A 96 -2.80 -10.29 2.90
CA ASP A 96 -3.29 -10.84 1.65
C ASP A 96 -2.07 -11.19 0.78
N HIS A 97 -1.91 -12.45 0.46
CA HIS A 97 -0.76 -12.93 -0.28
C HIS A 97 -0.96 -12.74 -1.80
N CYS A 98 -1.23 -11.51 -2.19
CA CYS A 98 -1.34 -11.00 -3.55
C CYS A 98 -0.68 -9.62 -3.62
N TYR A 99 -0.56 -9.07 -4.81
CA TYR A 99 -0.11 -7.71 -5.01
C TYR A 99 -1.27 -6.83 -5.45
N SER A 100 -1.35 -5.65 -4.86
CA SER A 100 -2.33 -4.63 -5.24
C SER A 100 -1.74 -3.24 -4.96
N ARG A 101 -1.83 -2.35 -5.96
CA ARG A 101 -1.60 -0.92 -5.79
C ARG A 101 -2.88 -0.16 -6.10
N LEU A 102 -3.33 0.66 -5.18
CA LEU A 102 -4.57 1.45 -5.30
C LEU A 102 -4.30 2.90 -4.91
N THR A 103 -4.57 3.84 -5.82
CA THR A 103 -4.42 5.27 -5.59
C THR A 103 -5.77 5.96 -5.31
N HIS A 104 -6.80 5.55 -6.01
CA HIS A 104 -8.17 6.04 -5.81
C HIS A 104 -9.11 4.87 -5.51
N ALA A 105 -9.95 5.03 -4.49
CA ALA A 105 -10.91 4.00 -4.09
C ALA A 105 -11.87 3.61 -5.23
N GLU A 106 -12.15 4.54 -6.13
CA GLU A 106 -12.96 4.34 -7.34
C GLU A 106 -12.22 3.55 -8.42
N GLY A 107 -10.92 3.33 -8.24
CA GLY A 107 -10.12 2.41 -9.03
C GLY A 107 -9.32 3.04 -10.16
N ARG A 108 -8.73 2.17 -10.98
CA ARG A 108 -7.76 2.47 -12.06
C ARG A 108 -8.22 3.56 -13.03
N GLN A 109 -9.51 3.62 -13.36
CA GLN A 109 -10.01 4.65 -14.27
C GLN A 109 -9.98 6.04 -13.64
N ALA A 110 -10.33 6.15 -12.35
CA ALA A 110 -10.26 7.38 -11.61
C ALA A 110 -8.80 7.86 -11.46
N THR A 111 -7.87 6.94 -11.19
CA THR A 111 -6.43 7.25 -11.16
C THR A 111 -5.96 7.82 -12.50
N ARG A 112 -6.31 7.19 -13.61
CA ARG A 112 -5.93 7.68 -14.95
C ARG A 112 -6.53 9.06 -15.26
N ALA A 113 -7.80 9.28 -14.92
CA ALA A 113 -8.46 10.58 -15.09
C ALA A 113 -7.77 11.67 -14.24
N ALA A 114 -7.44 11.36 -12.99
CA ALA A 114 -6.72 12.27 -12.10
C ALA A 114 -5.31 12.62 -12.62
N GLN A 115 -4.59 11.64 -13.16
CA GLN A 115 -3.28 11.88 -13.80
C GLN A 115 -3.40 12.80 -15.02
N GLN A 116 -4.35 12.54 -15.92
CA GLN A 116 -4.60 13.38 -17.10
C GLN A 116 -4.98 14.82 -16.73
N ALA A 117 -5.84 14.97 -15.71
CA ALA A 117 -6.28 16.26 -15.21
C ALA A 117 -5.26 16.93 -14.27
N ARG A 118 -4.11 16.29 -13.98
CA ARG A 118 -3.10 16.76 -13.02
C ARG A 118 -3.71 17.07 -11.65
N GLN A 119 -4.60 16.20 -11.19
CA GLN A 119 -5.20 16.31 -9.86
C GLN A 119 -4.22 15.77 -8.80
N ALA A 120 -4.28 16.40 -7.62
CA ALA A 120 -3.55 15.90 -6.47
C ALA A 120 -4.15 14.59 -5.99
N ILE A 121 -3.26 13.67 -5.53
CA ILE A 121 -3.64 12.36 -5.01
C ILE A 121 -3.69 12.35 -3.48
N GLY A 122 -4.42 11.39 -2.94
CA GLY A 122 -4.37 10.94 -1.55
C GLY A 122 -3.20 9.96 -1.29
N PRO A 123 -3.31 9.09 -0.29
CA PRO A 123 -2.37 8.00 -0.06
C PRO A 123 -2.37 6.99 -1.22
N VAL A 124 -1.21 6.40 -1.49
CA VAL A 124 -1.13 5.20 -2.34
C VAL A 124 -1.08 3.98 -1.42
N TYR A 125 -2.04 3.08 -1.57
CA TYR A 125 -2.13 1.83 -0.81
C TYR A 125 -1.48 0.70 -1.59
N MET A 126 -0.59 -0.03 -0.93
CA MET A 126 0.07 -1.20 -1.51
C MET A 126 -0.10 -2.41 -0.60
N VAL A 127 -0.53 -3.52 -1.18
CA VAL A 127 -0.42 -4.86 -0.58
C VAL A 127 0.63 -5.62 -1.36
N SER A 128 1.54 -6.31 -0.67
CA SER A 128 2.60 -7.07 -1.34
C SER A 128 2.85 -8.40 -0.66
N VAL A 129 3.32 -9.37 -1.46
CA VAL A 129 3.69 -10.70 -1.01
C VAL A 129 5.08 -11.05 -1.52
N THR A 130 5.98 -11.42 -0.59
CA THR A 130 7.33 -11.86 -0.91
C THR A 130 7.51 -13.37 -0.64
N GLY A 131 6.70 -13.94 0.25
CA GLY A 131 6.74 -15.36 0.60
C GLY A 131 6.13 -16.27 -0.47
N SER A 132 6.36 -17.59 -0.33
CA SER A 132 5.88 -18.61 -1.27
C SER A 132 4.39 -18.94 -1.13
N LYS A 133 3.74 -18.54 -0.03
CA LYS A 133 2.30 -18.73 0.16
C LYS A 133 1.54 -17.67 -0.64
N MET A 134 0.67 -18.11 -1.54
CA MET A 134 -0.04 -17.23 -2.47
C MET A 134 -1.55 -17.37 -2.30
N TYR A 135 -2.28 -16.26 -2.53
CA TYR A 135 -3.73 -16.23 -2.60
C TYR A 135 -4.18 -15.70 -3.96
N GLY A 136 -5.33 -16.20 -4.45
CA GLY A 136 -5.97 -15.64 -5.63
C GLY A 136 -6.58 -14.27 -5.36
N LEU A 137 -6.60 -13.43 -6.39
CA LEU A 137 -7.29 -12.14 -6.34
C LEU A 137 -8.79 -12.33 -6.19
N ASN A 138 -9.42 -11.50 -5.35
CA ASN A 138 -10.87 -11.38 -5.34
C ASN A 138 -11.37 -10.69 -6.63
N ASP A 139 -12.69 -10.75 -6.91
CA ASP A 139 -13.24 -10.21 -8.16
C ASP A 139 -13.00 -8.70 -8.31
N ARG A 140 -13.08 -7.95 -7.21
CA ARG A 140 -12.81 -6.50 -7.22
C ARG A 140 -11.36 -6.21 -7.54
N ALA A 141 -10.42 -6.92 -6.93
CA ALA A 141 -8.99 -6.71 -7.12
C ALA A 141 -8.50 -7.04 -8.55
N ARG A 142 -9.29 -7.77 -9.33
CA ARG A 142 -8.96 -8.02 -10.75
C ARG A 142 -9.15 -6.80 -11.65
N HIS A 143 -9.91 -5.79 -11.21
CA HIS A 143 -10.33 -4.68 -12.08
C HIS A 143 -10.09 -3.30 -11.47
N GLN A 144 -10.22 -3.17 -10.16
CA GLN A 144 -10.20 -1.88 -9.48
C GLN A 144 -8.80 -1.29 -9.27
N PRO A 145 -7.78 -2.02 -8.73
CA PRO A 145 -6.48 -1.45 -8.47
C PRO A 145 -5.74 -0.99 -9.73
N ASP A 146 -4.82 -0.05 -9.56
CA ASP A 146 -3.97 0.46 -10.64
C ASP A 146 -3.08 -0.64 -11.22
N ARG A 147 -2.61 -1.53 -10.35
CA ARG A 147 -1.78 -2.68 -10.68
C ARG A 147 -2.06 -3.83 -9.73
N THR A 148 -2.11 -5.06 -10.23
CA THR A 148 -2.34 -6.27 -9.41
C THR A 148 -1.49 -7.45 -9.86
N ALA A 149 -1.29 -8.41 -8.95
CA ALA A 149 -0.77 -9.73 -9.26
C ALA A 149 -1.27 -10.77 -8.26
N GLU A 150 -1.44 -12.00 -8.74
CA GLU A 150 -1.56 -13.19 -7.92
C GLU A 150 -0.49 -14.21 -8.32
N ASP A 151 -0.20 -15.15 -7.43
CA ASP A 151 0.70 -16.29 -7.69
C ASP A 151 2.11 -15.87 -8.18
N THR A 152 2.66 -14.81 -7.58
CA THR A 152 4.04 -14.37 -7.83
C THR A 152 4.63 -13.69 -6.62
N GLN A 153 5.94 -13.86 -6.42
CA GLN A 153 6.69 -13.23 -5.34
C GLN A 153 7.26 -11.90 -5.83
N LEU A 154 6.97 -10.84 -5.09
CA LEU A 154 7.36 -9.48 -5.44
C LEU A 154 8.07 -8.80 -4.27
N TYR A 155 9.07 -7.99 -4.58
CA TYR A 155 9.70 -7.10 -3.61
C TYR A 155 9.77 -5.67 -4.14
N GLN A 156 9.90 -4.70 -3.25
CA GLN A 156 9.89 -3.29 -3.59
C GLN A 156 11.18 -2.59 -3.19
N THR A 157 11.59 -1.65 -4.04
CA THR A 157 12.57 -0.63 -3.69
C THR A 157 11.90 0.74 -3.68
N ILE A 158 12.25 1.56 -2.69
CA ILE A 158 11.74 2.92 -2.55
C ILE A 158 12.94 3.86 -2.45
N ALA A 159 13.18 4.63 -3.52
CA ALA A 159 14.17 5.69 -3.49
C ALA A 159 13.51 7.00 -3.05
N VAL A 160 14.08 7.63 -2.03
CA VAL A 160 13.56 8.86 -1.45
C VAL A 160 14.40 10.04 -1.89
N GLU A 161 13.79 10.97 -2.59
CA GLU A 161 14.37 12.24 -2.99
C GLU A 161 13.63 13.40 -2.32
N GLN A 162 14.15 14.60 -2.46
CA GLN A 162 13.52 15.78 -1.84
C GLN A 162 12.04 15.95 -2.27
N ASN A 163 11.73 15.84 -3.56
CA ASN A 163 10.38 16.08 -4.07
C ASN A 163 9.79 14.86 -4.80
N ARG A 164 10.37 13.67 -4.61
CA ARG A 164 9.93 12.46 -5.29
C ARG A 164 10.21 11.22 -4.45
N LEU A 165 9.21 10.35 -4.32
CA LEU A 165 9.37 8.96 -3.95
C LEU A 165 9.29 8.13 -5.22
N GLN A 166 10.33 7.37 -5.53
CA GLN A 166 10.30 6.40 -6.62
C GLN A 166 10.04 5.02 -6.05
N VAL A 167 8.94 4.40 -6.44
CA VAL A 167 8.61 3.04 -6.04
C VAL A 167 8.73 2.12 -7.23
N ARG A 168 9.50 1.04 -7.06
CA ARG A 168 9.71 0.02 -8.08
C ARG A 168 9.44 -1.34 -7.45
N THR A 169 8.61 -2.12 -8.11
CA THR A 169 8.29 -3.49 -7.70
C THR A 169 8.90 -4.45 -8.70
N TYR A 170 9.60 -5.44 -8.19
CA TYR A 170 10.29 -6.46 -8.98
C TYR A 170 9.78 -7.84 -8.60
N SER A 171 9.76 -8.76 -9.55
CA SER A 171 9.59 -10.18 -9.30
C SER A 171 10.87 -10.79 -8.70
N ALA A 172 10.77 -12.01 -8.18
CA ALA A 172 11.91 -12.70 -7.57
C ALA A 172 13.07 -12.97 -8.55
N ASP A 173 12.82 -12.91 -9.85
CA ASP A 173 13.80 -12.98 -10.95
C ASP A 173 14.19 -11.61 -11.50
N ASP A 174 14.01 -10.55 -10.72
CA ASP A 174 14.42 -9.16 -11.01
C ASP A 174 13.73 -8.50 -12.23
N GLN A 175 12.60 -9.04 -12.69
CA GLN A 175 11.81 -8.36 -13.71
C GLN A 175 11.02 -7.20 -13.10
N LEU A 176 11.06 -6.03 -13.73
CA LEU A 176 10.30 -4.87 -13.29
C LEU A 176 8.80 -5.12 -13.51
N TYR A 177 8.06 -5.22 -12.40
CA TYR A 177 6.63 -5.55 -12.40
C TYR A 177 5.74 -4.32 -12.32
N ASP A 178 6.07 -3.37 -11.46
CA ASP A 178 5.33 -2.10 -11.30
C ASP A 178 6.29 -0.94 -11.06
N ALA A 179 5.92 0.24 -11.52
CA ALA A 179 6.73 1.44 -11.38
C ALA A 179 5.84 2.68 -11.27
N PHE A 180 5.99 3.42 -10.19
CA PHE A 180 5.35 4.72 -10.03
C PHE A 180 6.21 5.65 -9.19
N ASP A 181 5.95 6.94 -9.37
CA ASP A 181 6.57 8.01 -8.61
C ASP A 181 5.47 8.83 -7.95
N ILE A 182 5.66 9.19 -6.68
CA ILE A 182 4.87 10.21 -6.01
C ILE A 182 5.71 11.48 -6.00
N THR A 183 5.26 12.51 -6.72
CA THR A 183 5.97 13.80 -6.81
C THR A 183 5.24 14.88 -6.03
N ARG A 184 5.99 15.88 -5.55
CA ARG A 184 5.44 17.06 -4.88
C ARG A 184 5.77 18.34 -5.65
N ASP A 185 4.78 19.21 -5.78
CA ASP A 185 5.03 20.57 -6.28
C ASP A 185 5.47 21.53 -5.14
N ALA A 186 5.79 22.76 -5.51
CA ALA A 186 6.20 23.82 -4.57
C ALA A 186 5.13 24.16 -3.50
N LYS A 187 3.86 23.77 -3.73
CA LYS A 187 2.75 23.94 -2.78
C LYS A 187 2.52 22.69 -1.93
N GLY A 188 3.37 21.66 -2.06
CA GLY A 188 3.27 20.40 -1.35
C GLY A 188 2.14 19.48 -1.83
N ARG A 189 1.50 19.76 -2.98
CA ARG A 189 0.49 18.89 -3.56
C ARG A 189 1.18 17.67 -4.19
N LYS A 190 0.59 16.52 -4.03
CA LYS A 190 1.12 15.24 -4.50
C LYS A 190 0.48 14.85 -5.82
N PHE A 191 1.29 14.25 -6.69
CA PHE A 191 0.86 13.75 -7.99
C PHE A 191 1.46 12.37 -8.22
N LEU A 192 0.65 11.48 -8.78
CA LEU A 192 1.13 10.19 -9.25
C LEU A 192 1.67 10.31 -10.68
N GLN A 193 2.83 9.74 -10.91
CA GLN A 193 3.43 9.59 -12.23
C GLN A 193 3.78 8.13 -12.45
N GLU A 194 3.39 7.59 -13.58
CA GLU A 194 3.78 6.26 -14.02
C GLU A 194 4.81 6.42 -15.15
N PRO A 195 6.09 6.15 -14.89
CA PRO A 195 7.14 6.30 -15.88
C PRO A 195 6.93 5.30 -17.03
N LYS A 196 7.22 5.71 -18.26
CA LYS A 196 7.14 4.85 -19.44
C LYS A 196 8.30 3.84 -19.44
N LEU A 197 8.17 2.79 -18.68
CA LEU A 197 9.12 1.70 -18.56
C LEU A 197 8.51 0.41 -19.11
N ALA A 198 9.35 -0.51 -19.58
CA ALA A 198 8.90 -1.85 -19.92
C ALA A 198 8.58 -2.61 -18.62
N LEU A 199 7.33 -2.90 -18.40
CA LEU A 199 6.85 -3.67 -17.25
C LEU A 199 6.47 -5.07 -17.69
N ALA A 200 6.69 -6.05 -16.83
CA ALA A 200 6.11 -7.38 -16.97
C ALA A 200 4.58 -7.30 -17.08
N ASN A 201 3.94 -8.25 -17.73
CA ASN A 201 2.48 -8.31 -17.79
C ASN A 201 1.88 -8.52 -16.39
N GLU A 202 0.68 -8.00 -16.16
CA GLU A 202 -0.07 -8.32 -14.93
C GLU A 202 -0.33 -9.83 -14.87
N ARG A 203 -0.02 -10.44 -13.72
CA ARG A 203 -0.17 -11.88 -13.53
C ARG A 203 -1.51 -12.21 -12.89
N TYR A 204 -2.30 -12.99 -13.62
CA TYR A 204 -3.59 -13.53 -13.19
C TYR A 204 -3.62 -15.03 -13.40
N CYS A 205 -4.19 -15.76 -12.45
CA CYS A 205 -4.36 -17.19 -12.54
C CYS A 205 -5.83 -17.58 -12.79
N LYS A 206 -6.31 -17.37 -14.02
CA LYS A 206 -7.68 -17.76 -14.43
C LYS A 206 -7.78 -19.24 -14.81
N ALA A 207 -6.67 -19.88 -15.14
CA ALA A 207 -6.56 -21.27 -15.57
C ALA A 207 -5.42 -21.97 -14.84
N SER A 208 -4.94 -23.09 -15.35
CA SER A 208 -3.79 -23.80 -14.81
C SER A 208 -2.45 -23.08 -15.00
N ALA A 209 -2.42 -22.09 -15.90
CA ALA A 209 -1.26 -21.23 -16.12
C ALA A 209 -1.67 -19.76 -16.17
N GLY A 210 -0.75 -18.88 -15.75
CA GLY A 210 -0.89 -17.42 -15.87
C GLY A 210 -0.65 -16.93 -17.29
N PRO A 211 -0.84 -15.60 -17.54
CA PRO A 211 -0.60 -14.99 -18.85
C PRO A 211 0.87 -15.06 -19.30
N ASP A 212 1.79 -15.23 -18.37
CA ASP A 212 3.23 -15.45 -18.59
C ASP A 212 3.59 -16.89 -18.96
N GLY A 213 2.59 -17.79 -19.04
CA GLY A 213 2.78 -19.22 -19.35
C GLY A 213 3.25 -20.07 -18.18
N LEU A 214 3.50 -19.49 -17.00
CA LEU A 214 3.92 -20.23 -15.82
C LEU A 214 2.72 -20.88 -15.13
N PRO A 215 2.92 -22.07 -14.50
CA PRO A 215 1.86 -22.75 -13.75
C PRO A 215 1.32 -21.86 -12.62
N CYS A 216 0.01 -21.88 -12.39
CA CYS A 216 -0.61 -21.28 -11.23
C CYS A 216 -0.55 -22.24 -10.06
N THR A 217 0.16 -21.86 -9.02
CA THR A 217 0.23 -22.59 -7.75
C THR A 217 -1.04 -22.30 -6.92
N ALA A 218 -1.24 -23.03 -5.87
CA ALA A 218 -2.46 -23.10 -5.08
C ALA A 218 -3.31 -21.80 -5.02
N ARG A 219 -4.55 -21.89 -5.39
CA ARG A 219 -5.57 -20.91 -5.05
C ARG A 219 -5.87 -21.04 -3.56
N GLY A 220 -5.57 -20.01 -2.78
CA GLY A 220 -6.04 -19.94 -1.41
C GLY A 220 -7.56 -20.08 -1.38
N LYS A 221 -8.05 -20.92 -0.51
CA LYS A 221 -9.47 -21.08 -0.20
C LYS A 221 -9.89 -19.97 0.75
#